data_35365cb6294a45f579343dcf8db47096
#
_entry.id   35365cb6294a45f579343dcf8db47096
#
_cell.length_a   1.000
_cell.length_b   1.000
_cell.length_c   1.000
_cell.angle_alpha   90.00
_cell.angle_beta   90.00
_cell.angle_gamma   90.00
#
_symmetry.space_group_name_H-M   'P 1'
#
loop_
_entity.id
_entity.type
_entity.pdbx_description
1 polymer ?
#
loop_
_entity_poly.entity_id
_entity_poly.type
_entity_poly.pdbx_seq_one_letter_code
_entity_poly.pdbx_strand_id
1 'polypeptide(L)'
;RPPRSTLDRSSAASDVYKRQDGYVAIKLPSGEQRKVREECRATIGVLSNIDKKNQKLGKAGRKRWLGVRPSVRGVAMNPIDHPHGGGEGKTSGGRDPVTPWGKPTKGKKTRNNKRTDKFIIKRKTDKKARIEV
;
A
#
# COMPACT_ATOMS: atom_id res chain seq x y z
N ARG A 1 -32.17 12.80 6.04
CA ARG A 1 -31.06 12.01 5.45
C ARG A 1 -30.01 13.00 4.95
N PRO A 2 -28.77 12.97 5.41
CA PRO A 2 -27.72 13.78 4.80
C PRO A 2 -27.49 13.34 3.35
N PRO A 3 -27.16 14.27 2.41
CA PRO A 3 -26.96 13.93 1.02
C PRO A 3 -25.82 12.94 0.85
N ARG A 4 -26.04 11.91 0.04
CA ARG A 4 -24.98 11.02 -0.43
C ARG A 4 -24.05 11.86 -1.32
N SER A 5 -22.87 12.19 -0.82
CA SER A 5 -21.82 12.72 -1.68
C SER A 5 -21.28 11.59 -2.54
N THR A 6 -21.73 11.51 -3.78
CA THR A 6 -21.08 10.73 -4.83
C THR A 6 -19.77 11.43 -5.17
N LEU A 7 -18.70 11.06 -4.51
CA LEU A 7 -17.36 11.54 -4.84
C LEU A 7 -16.77 10.69 -5.97
N ASP A 8 -16.33 11.39 -6.99
CA ASP A 8 -15.78 10.85 -8.22
C ASP A 8 -14.60 9.88 -7.97
N ARG A 9 -14.53 8.81 -8.75
CA ARG A 9 -13.71 7.62 -8.55
C ARG A 9 -12.20 7.79 -8.71
N SER A 10 -11.68 8.99 -8.94
CA SER A 10 -10.29 9.13 -9.39
C SER A 10 -9.23 9.26 -8.31
N SER A 11 -9.56 9.59 -7.07
CA SER A 11 -8.54 9.61 -5.99
C SER A 11 -9.16 9.76 -4.62
N ALA A 12 -8.82 8.86 -3.72
CA ALA A 12 -9.05 8.92 -2.27
C ALA A 12 -10.52 9.10 -1.80
N ALA A 13 -11.51 8.81 -2.63
CA ALA A 13 -12.90 8.78 -2.21
C ALA A 13 -13.14 7.57 -1.31
N SER A 14 -13.57 7.83 -0.09
CA SER A 14 -13.99 6.81 0.87
C SER A 14 -15.50 6.84 1.01
N ASP A 15 -16.16 5.69 0.81
CA ASP A 15 -17.58 5.55 1.05
C ASP A 15 -17.85 5.37 2.54
N VAL A 16 -18.74 6.18 3.11
CA VAL A 16 -19.23 6.01 4.48
C VAL A 16 -20.33 4.97 4.48
N TYR A 17 -20.12 3.88 5.19
CA TYR A 17 -21.03 2.73 5.17
C TYR A 17 -22.06 2.73 6.29
N LYS A 18 -21.64 2.99 7.51
CA LYS A 18 -22.50 2.84 8.70
C LYS A 18 -21.93 3.58 9.90
N ARG A 19 -22.80 4.14 10.74
CA ARG A 19 -22.44 4.70 12.06
C ARG A 19 -22.91 3.76 13.15
N GLN A 20 -22.02 3.38 14.06
CA GLN A 20 -22.33 2.60 15.26
C GLN A 20 -21.35 2.96 16.39
N ASP A 21 -21.85 3.12 17.58
CA ASP A 21 -21.06 3.27 18.82
C ASP A 21 -19.96 4.35 18.74
N GLY A 22 -20.26 5.51 18.13
CA GLY A 22 -19.27 6.59 17.97
C GLY A 22 -18.20 6.31 16.91
N TYR A 23 -18.39 5.29 16.07
CA TYR A 23 -17.53 4.96 14.96
C TYR A 23 -18.27 4.99 13.63
N VAL A 24 -17.54 5.34 12.60
CA VAL A 24 -18.00 5.34 11.20
C VAL A 24 -17.24 4.29 10.43
N ALA A 25 -17.94 3.41 9.75
CA ALA A 25 -17.33 2.44 8.83
C ALA A 25 -17.06 3.11 7.48
N ILE A 26 -15.80 3.15 7.08
CA ILE A 26 -15.34 3.78 5.84
C ILE A 26 -14.71 2.72 4.95
N LYS A 27 -15.10 2.74 3.68
CA LYS A 27 -14.42 1.94 2.63
C LYS A 27 -13.38 2.81 1.96
N LEU A 28 -12.12 2.43 2.13
CA LEU A 28 -10.98 3.11 1.53
C LEU A 28 -10.87 2.79 0.02
N PRO A 29 -10.17 3.62 -0.78
CA PRO A 29 -9.95 3.38 -2.22
C PRO A 29 -9.28 2.03 -2.50
N SER A 30 -8.49 1.50 -1.56
CA SER A 30 -7.89 0.16 -1.64
C SER A 30 -8.91 -0.99 -1.55
N GLY A 31 -10.16 -0.70 -1.16
CA GLY A 31 -11.21 -1.69 -0.89
C GLY A 31 -11.24 -2.20 0.56
N GLU A 32 -10.32 -1.75 1.42
CA GLU A 32 -10.34 -2.05 2.85
C GLU A 32 -11.47 -1.29 3.54
N GLN A 33 -12.20 -1.95 4.42
CA GLN A 33 -13.23 -1.33 5.26
C GLN A 33 -12.71 -1.20 6.69
N ARG A 34 -12.78 0.00 7.24
CA ARG A 34 -12.28 0.32 8.58
C ARG A 34 -13.26 1.13 9.39
N LYS A 35 -13.20 0.95 10.71
CA LYS A 35 -13.85 1.82 11.69
C LYS A 35 -12.94 3.01 12.00
N VAL A 36 -13.47 4.21 11.91
CA VAL A 36 -12.82 5.47 12.29
C VAL A 36 -13.74 6.19 13.26
N ARG A 37 -13.21 6.90 14.26
CA ARG A 37 -14.04 7.68 15.19
C ARG A 37 -14.81 8.75 14.42
N GLU A 38 -16.06 9.00 14.79
CA GLU A 38 -16.91 9.99 14.11
C GLU A 38 -16.41 11.42 14.26
N GLU A 39 -15.66 11.73 15.34
CA GLU A 39 -15.03 13.03 15.59
C GLU A 39 -13.87 13.35 14.63
N CYS A 40 -13.38 12.35 13.87
CA CYS A 40 -12.26 12.53 12.94
C CYS A 40 -12.64 13.50 11.83
N ARG A 41 -11.77 14.47 11.58
CA ARG A 41 -11.92 15.42 10.48
C ARG A 41 -11.43 14.79 9.18
N ALA A 42 -12.08 15.15 8.08
CA ALA A 42 -11.71 14.73 6.74
C ALA A 42 -11.74 15.91 5.77
N THR A 43 -10.87 15.89 4.78
CA THR A 43 -10.87 16.84 3.67
C THR A 43 -11.65 16.23 2.51
N ILE A 44 -12.63 16.96 2.00
CA ILE A 44 -13.41 16.56 0.83
C ILE A 44 -12.74 17.14 -0.41
N GLY A 45 -12.55 16.31 -1.42
CA GLY A 45 -11.95 16.71 -2.68
C GLY A 45 -10.91 15.72 -3.19
N VAL A 46 -10.17 16.12 -4.19
CA VAL A 46 -9.09 15.33 -4.80
C VAL A 46 -7.73 15.90 -4.43
N LEU A 47 -6.74 15.04 -4.35
CA LEU A 47 -5.35 15.47 -4.14
C LEU A 47 -4.86 16.25 -5.38
N SER A 48 -4.13 17.33 -5.14
CA SER A 48 -3.43 18.05 -6.21
C SER A 48 -2.28 17.20 -6.80
N ASN A 49 -1.77 17.64 -7.95
CA ASN A 49 -0.66 16.95 -8.64
C ASN A 49 -0.95 15.48 -8.98
N ILE A 50 -2.12 15.17 -9.52
CA ILE A 50 -2.57 13.82 -9.89
C ILE A 50 -1.56 13.12 -10.80
N ASP A 51 -0.95 13.87 -11.73
CA ASP A 51 -0.01 13.34 -12.71
C ASP A 51 1.42 13.13 -12.18
N LYS A 52 1.69 13.48 -10.93
CA LYS A 52 3.04 13.32 -10.35
C LYS A 52 3.55 11.88 -10.45
N LYS A 53 2.68 10.89 -10.31
CA LYS A 53 3.03 9.47 -10.44
C LYS A 53 3.48 9.07 -11.85
N ASN A 54 3.04 9.80 -12.86
CA ASN A 54 3.34 9.55 -14.28
C ASN A 54 4.58 10.33 -14.75
N GLN A 55 5.14 11.20 -13.91
CA GLN A 55 6.28 12.03 -14.24
C GLN A 55 7.53 11.17 -14.50
N LYS A 56 8.09 11.30 -15.68
CA LYS A 56 9.37 10.69 -16.05
C LYS A 56 10.51 11.62 -15.62
N LEU A 57 11.45 11.10 -14.86
CA LEU A 57 12.60 11.89 -14.39
C LEU A 57 13.63 12.13 -15.48
N GLY A 58 13.68 11.30 -16.51
CA GLY A 58 14.56 11.43 -17.68
C GLY A 58 16.01 11.01 -17.42
N LYS A 59 16.62 11.43 -16.32
CA LYS A 59 18.02 11.11 -15.99
C LYS A 59 18.19 10.73 -14.52
N ALA A 60 19.21 9.92 -14.23
CA ALA A 60 19.54 9.45 -12.88
C ALA A 60 19.89 10.62 -11.93
N GLY A 61 20.54 11.68 -12.43
CA GLY A 61 20.88 12.87 -11.63
C GLY A 61 19.66 13.55 -11.01
N ARG A 62 18.53 13.61 -11.72
CA ARG A 62 17.29 14.18 -11.18
C ARG A 62 16.78 13.38 -9.97
N LYS A 63 16.93 12.06 -10.00
CA LYS A 63 16.59 11.21 -8.86
C LYS A 63 17.50 11.48 -7.66
N ARG A 64 18.78 11.75 -7.93
CA ARG A 64 19.76 12.17 -6.90
C ARG A 64 19.38 13.50 -6.26
N TRP A 65 18.90 14.46 -7.04
CA TRP A 65 18.39 15.75 -6.51
C TRP A 65 17.21 15.60 -5.57
N LEU A 66 16.43 14.54 -5.73
CA LEU A 66 15.32 14.18 -4.82
C LEU A 66 15.80 13.42 -3.57
N GLY A 67 17.12 13.32 -3.34
CA GLY A 67 17.70 12.64 -2.19
C GLY A 67 17.76 11.11 -2.31
N VAL A 68 17.36 10.54 -3.45
CA VAL A 68 17.35 9.08 -3.64
C VAL A 68 18.73 8.63 -4.11
N ARG A 69 19.42 7.84 -3.29
CA ARG A 69 20.70 7.23 -3.65
C ARG A 69 20.50 6.01 -4.58
N PRO A 70 21.52 5.66 -5.39
CA PRO A 70 21.52 4.43 -6.17
C PRO A 70 21.34 3.20 -5.27
N SER A 71 20.62 2.21 -5.77
CA SER A 71 20.46 0.91 -5.10
C SER A 71 20.87 -0.21 -6.05
N VAL A 72 21.45 -1.27 -5.50
CA VAL A 72 21.86 -2.45 -6.23
C VAL A 72 20.79 -3.53 -6.12
N ARG A 73 20.47 -4.19 -7.22
CA ARG A 73 19.54 -5.32 -7.25
C ARG A 73 20.21 -6.55 -6.66
N GLY A 74 19.48 -7.39 -5.96
CA GLY A 74 19.99 -8.63 -5.38
C GLY A 74 20.61 -9.59 -6.41
N VAL A 75 20.07 -9.62 -7.63
CA VAL A 75 20.64 -10.43 -8.76
C VAL A 75 22.04 -9.99 -9.18
N ALA A 76 22.40 -8.73 -8.96
CA ALA A 76 23.72 -8.18 -9.28
C ALA A 76 24.74 -8.32 -8.13
N MET A 77 24.34 -8.95 -7.05
CA MET A 77 25.18 -9.20 -5.87
C MET A 77 25.80 -10.60 -5.92
N ASN A 78 26.79 -10.84 -5.03
CA ASN A 78 27.35 -12.17 -4.84
C ASN A 78 26.38 -13.08 -4.04
N PRO A 79 26.53 -14.41 -4.15
CA PRO A 79 25.66 -15.36 -3.41
C PRO A 79 25.65 -15.15 -1.90
N ILE A 80 26.77 -14.68 -1.33
CA ILE A 80 26.88 -14.38 0.10
C ILE A 80 26.05 -13.16 0.52
N ASP A 81 25.83 -12.20 -0.39
CA ASP A 81 25.18 -10.93 -0.08
C ASP A 81 23.65 -10.99 -0.27
N HIS A 82 23.19 -11.85 -1.15
CA HIS A 82 21.77 -11.96 -1.44
C HIS A 82 21.38 -13.35 -1.97
N PRO A 83 20.20 -13.89 -1.59
CA PRO A 83 19.68 -15.18 -2.10
C PRO A 83 19.53 -15.27 -3.62
N HIS A 84 19.45 -14.13 -4.32
CA HIS A 84 19.41 -14.04 -5.78
C HIS A 84 20.77 -13.81 -6.40
N GLY A 85 21.84 -13.73 -5.60
CA GLY A 85 23.18 -13.47 -6.08
C GLY A 85 23.81 -14.65 -6.79
N GLY A 86 24.86 -14.37 -7.54
CA GLY A 86 25.65 -15.36 -8.29
C GLY A 86 25.26 -15.49 -9.75
N GLY A 87 25.94 -16.41 -10.45
CA GLY A 87 25.81 -16.66 -11.88
C GLY A 87 26.75 -15.85 -12.76
N GLU A 88 26.83 -16.21 -14.03
CA GLU A 88 27.59 -15.48 -15.07
C GLU A 88 26.69 -14.59 -15.90
N GLY A 89 27.10 -13.34 -16.11
CA GLY A 89 26.41 -12.38 -16.96
C GLY A 89 24.99 -12.06 -16.46
N LYS A 90 24.03 -12.09 -17.38
CA LYS A 90 22.60 -11.82 -17.08
C LYS A 90 21.89 -13.09 -16.63
N THR A 91 22.03 -13.45 -15.37
CA THR A 91 21.31 -14.58 -14.78
C THR A 91 19.95 -14.16 -14.24
N SER A 92 19.01 -15.12 -14.16
CA SER A 92 17.73 -14.95 -13.47
C SER A 92 17.91 -15.08 -11.95
N GLY A 93 16.91 -14.69 -11.15
CA GLY A 93 16.95 -14.84 -9.71
C GLY A 93 16.97 -16.29 -9.21
N GLY A 94 16.71 -17.27 -10.06
CA GLY A 94 16.77 -18.71 -9.77
C GLY A 94 15.70 -19.24 -8.81
N ARG A 95 14.87 -18.38 -8.24
CA ARG A 95 13.84 -18.71 -7.26
C ARG A 95 12.77 -17.61 -7.17
N ASP A 96 11.73 -17.86 -6.43
CA ASP A 96 10.72 -16.82 -6.13
C ASP A 96 11.37 -15.59 -5.49
N PRO A 97 10.87 -14.38 -5.79
CA PRO A 97 11.45 -13.14 -5.27
C PRO A 97 11.45 -13.11 -3.75
N VAL A 98 12.64 -12.96 -3.18
CA VAL A 98 12.85 -12.87 -1.73
C VAL A 98 13.63 -11.61 -1.35
N THR A 99 13.54 -11.23 -0.08
CA THR A 99 14.34 -10.17 0.52
C THR A 99 15.79 -10.65 0.76
N PRO A 100 16.76 -9.76 1.08
CA PRO A 100 18.11 -10.17 1.49
C PRO A 100 18.13 -11.18 2.64
N TRP A 101 17.11 -11.19 3.46
CA TRP A 101 16.95 -12.12 4.61
C TRP A 101 16.13 -13.37 4.26
N GLY A 102 15.88 -13.64 2.99
CA GLY A 102 15.16 -14.83 2.53
C GLY A 102 13.64 -14.81 2.70
N LYS A 103 13.06 -13.70 3.12
CA LYS A 103 11.59 -13.60 3.28
C LYS A 103 10.92 -13.36 1.92
N PRO A 104 9.82 -14.08 1.56
CA PRO A 104 9.08 -13.83 0.33
C PRO A 104 8.63 -12.36 0.21
N THR A 105 8.86 -11.75 -0.95
CA THR A 105 8.48 -10.35 -1.21
C THR A 105 7.08 -10.22 -1.78
N LYS A 106 6.56 -11.27 -2.42
CA LYS A 106 5.20 -11.31 -2.98
C LYS A 106 4.29 -12.17 -2.12
N GLY A 107 3.07 -11.69 -1.91
CA GLY A 107 2.01 -12.43 -1.23
C GLY A 107 2.13 -12.54 0.29
N LYS A 108 3.28 -12.30 0.88
CA LYS A 108 3.46 -12.37 2.34
C LYS A 108 2.80 -11.19 3.02
N LYS A 109 1.94 -11.47 3.99
CA LYS A 109 1.33 -10.46 4.85
C LYS A 109 2.40 -9.87 5.79
N THR A 110 2.71 -8.58 5.62
CA THR A 110 3.74 -7.88 6.41
C THR A 110 3.18 -7.07 7.58
N ARG A 111 1.87 -6.77 7.58
CA ARG A 111 1.23 -6.04 8.68
C ARG A 111 1.31 -6.83 9.98
N ASN A 112 1.86 -6.23 11.04
CA ASN A 112 2.00 -6.82 12.37
C ASN A 112 1.52 -5.87 13.49
N ASN A 113 0.53 -5.02 13.20
CA ASN A 113 -0.03 -4.11 14.20
C ASN A 113 -1.33 -4.68 14.77
N LYS A 114 -1.23 -5.47 15.83
CA LYS A 114 -2.36 -6.09 16.51
C LYS A 114 -3.30 -5.06 17.16
N ARG A 115 -2.76 -3.94 17.66
CA ARG A 115 -3.52 -2.91 18.37
C ARG A 115 -4.66 -2.31 17.53
N THR A 116 -4.43 -2.14 16.22
CA THR A 116 -5.39 -1.54 15.31
C THR A 116 -6.16 -2.55 14.45
N ASP A 117 -5.95 -3.86 14.66
CA ASP A 117 -6.67 -4.90 13.92
C ASP A 117 -8.18 -4.91 14.24
N LYS A 118 -8.56 -4.50 15.46
CA LYS A 118 -9.97 -4.36 15.89
C LYS A 118 -10.77 -3.32 15.08
N PHE A 119 -10.07 -2.39 14.44
CA PHE A 119 -10.72 -1.37 13.60
C PHE A 119 -10.87 -1.79 12.14
N ILE A 120 -10.31 -2.93 11.74
CA ILE A 120 -10.41 -3.44 10.38
C ILE A 120 -11.59 -4.40 10.28
N ILE A 121 -12.65 -3.96 9.61
CA ILE A 121 -13.84 -4.76 9.37
C ILE A 121 -13.55 -5.81 8.28
N LYS A 122 -13.00 -5.37 7.15
CA LYS A 122 -12.71 -6.22 6.00
C LYS A 122 -11.46 -5.74 5.28
N ARG A 123 -10.52 -6.64 5.02
CA ARG A 123 -9.37 -6.35 4.15
C ARG A 123 -9.74 -6.61 2.68
N LYS A 124 -8.99 -6.04 1.75
CA LYS A 124 -9.19 -6.26 0.31
C LYS A 124 -9.21 -7.75 -0.06
N THR A 125 -8.37 -8.54 0.59
CA THR A 125 -8.20 -9.99 0.33
C THR A 125 -9.21 -10.86 1.04
N ASP A 126 -9.93 -10.34 2.03
CA ASP A 126 -10.86 -11.12 2.82
C ASP A 126 -12.18 -11.31 2.05
N LYS A 127 -12.65 -12.56 1.94
CA LYS A 127 -13.93 -12.87 1.28
C LYS A 127 -15.13 -12.40 2.12
N LYS A 128 -15.04 -12.51 3.45
CA LYS A 128 -16.09 -12.09 4.40
C LYS A 128 -15.60 -10.98 5.33
N ALA A 129 -16.51 -10.19 5.88
CA ALA A 129 -16.20 -9.26 6.96
C ALA A 129 -15.77 -10.01 8.22
N ARG A 130 -14.86 -9.42 9.00
CA ARG A 130 -14.33 -10.02 10.24
C ARG A 130 -15.20 -9.76 11.43
N ILE A 131 -15.98 -8.68 11.37
CA ILE A 131 -16.87 -8.22 12.42
C ILE A 131 -18.23 -8.04 11.76
N GLU A 132 -19.25 -8.69 12.29
CA GLU A 132 -20.63 -8.40 11.93
C GLU A 132 -20.94 -6.98 12.42
N VAL A 133 -21.48 -6.17 11.54
CA VAL A 133 -21.76 -4.74 11.76
C VAL A 133 -23.23 -4.54 12.05
#